data_f5ca335dd76f5148ce9b4b2696f35de9
#
_entry.id   f5ca335dd76f5148ce9b4b2696f35de9
#
_cell.length_a   1.000
_cell.length_b   1.000
_cell.length_c   1.000
_cell.angle_alpha   90.00
_cell.angle_beta   90.00
_cell.angle_gamma   90.00
#
_symmetry.space_group_name_H-M   'P 1'
#
loop_
_entity.id
_entity.type
_entity.pdbx_description
1 polymer ?
#
loop_
_entity_poly.entity_id
_entity_poly.type
_entity_poly.pdbx_seq_one_letter_code
_entity_poly.pdbx_strand_id
1 'polypeptide(L)'
;TAPAVTVVREDKNGTKASATYTPTVTPVTPTAEDTTSTDKQGQTQTGTPTFTPGNPNVPMDDDTPATFEDGSTTKTIPGEGTYTVAPDGTVTFVPEKSFTGEGTGVTVKRVDKNGTPVTAKYTPTVTPVTPTATPAESEAPQGVVQTGTVTFTEGDPVAPIDKDTITLLDENGQPAASVDAKSPAGDVIGTFTVDKETGVVTFTPTDKSYSGDVVPVKVQAKDTNGTVAETTYTPKITPVVPTAEPATSTDIQGKTQTGTPSFTPGN
;
A
#
# COMPACT_ATOMS: atom_id res chain seq x y z
N THR A 1 -36.21 -25.37 36.07
CA THR A 1 -37.49 -25.71 36.72
C THR A 1 -37.95 -24.55 37.55
N ALA A 2 -39.21 -24.07 37.35
CA ALA A 2 -39.83 -23.08 38.23
C ALA A 2 -40.34 -23.79 39.50
N PRO A 3 -40.56 -23.02 40.61
CA PRO A 3 -41.11 -23.58 41.81
C PRO A 3 -42.46 -24.27 41.56
N ALA A 4 -42.65 -25.41 42.18
CA ALA A 4 -43.91 -26.14 42.05
C ALA A 4 -45.02 -25.39 42.85
N VAL A 5 -46.21 -25.32 42.27
CA VAL A 5 -47.41 -24.75 42.90
C VAL A 5 -48.35 -25.88 43.27
N THR A 6 -48.73 -25.96 44.56
CA THR A 6 -49.72 -26.91 45.03
C THR A 6 -51.10 -26.28 44.99
N VAL A 7 -51.98 -26.90 44.25
CA VAL A 7 -53.41 -26.52 44.17
C VAL A 7 -54.19 -27.47 45.10
N VAL A 8 -54.95 -26.86 46.03
CA VAL A 8 -55.82 -27.58 46.99
C VAL A 8 -57.27 -27.34 46.61
N ARG A 9 -58.07 -28.37 46.58
CA ARG A 9 -59.51 -28.29 46.41
C ARG A 9 -60.23 -29.10 47.47
N GLU A 10 -61.31 -28.55 47.95
CA GLU A 10 -62.14 -29.17 49.00
C GLU A 10 -63.49 -29.62 48.41
N ASP A 11 -63.95 -30.79 48.82
CA ASP A 11 -65.28 -31.31 48.49
C ASP A 11 -66.34 -30.75 49.42
N LYS A 12 -67.62 -31.06 49.17
CA LYS A 12 -68.76 -30.57 49.93
C LYS A 12 -68.78 -31.08 51.42
N ASN A 13 -67.96 -32.07 51.71
CA ASN A 13 -67.85 -32.67 53.10
C ASN A 13 -66.65 -32.08 53.84
N GLY A 14 -65.92 -31.12 53.26
CA GLY A 14 -64.76 -30.51 53.85
C GLY A 14 -63.46 -31.30 53.66
N THR A 15 -63.45 -32.36 52.84
CA THR A 15 -62.25 -33.16 52.58
C THR A 15 -61.42 -32.49 51.50
N LYS A 16 -60.12 -32.33 51.79
CA LYS A 16 -59.17 -31.64 50.89
C LYS A 16 -58.40 -32.65 50.06
N ALA A 17 -58.29 -32.35 48.75
CA ALA A 17 -57.34 -32.99 47.83
C ALA A 17 -56.35 -31.96 47.28
N SER A 18 -55.11 -32.34 47.16
CA SER A 18 -54.06 -31.47 46.59
C SER A 18 -53.37 -32.12 45.43
N ALA A 19 -53.00 -31.30 44.42
CA ALA A 19 -52.19 -31.68 43.27
C ALA A 19 -51.09 -30.61 43.03
N THR A 20 -49.94 -31.07 42.63
CA THR A 20 -48.81 -30.15 42.38
C THR A 20 -48.64 -29.95 40.87
N TYR A 21 -48.53 -28.68 40.44
CA TYR A 21 -48.11 -28.29 39.09
C TYR A 21 -46.68 -27.86 39.15
N THR A 22 -45.80 -28.51 38.36
CA THR A 22 -44.36 -28.19 38.23
C THR A 22 -44.06 -27.83 36.81
N PRO A 23 -43.94 -26.52 36.48
CA PRO A 23 -43.57 -26.10 35.14
C PRO A 23 -42.08 -26.33 34.88
N THR A 24 -41.74 -26.71 33.66
CA THR A 24 -40.38 -26.77 33.16
C THR A 24 -40.25 -25.83 32.00
N VAL A 25 -39.25 -24.93 32.07
CA VAL A 25 -38.92 -23.99 31.00
C VAL A 25 -37.65 -24.51 30.33
N THR A 26 -37.76 -24.76 29.01
CA THR A 26 -36.61 -25.11 28.16
C THR A 26 -35.95 -23.80 27.70
N PRO A 27 -34.62 -23.69 27.80
CA PRO A 27 -33.91 -22.53 27.28
C PRO A 27 -34.00 -22.48 25.75
N VAL A 28 -34.10 -21.25 25.22
CA VAL A 28 -33.95 -20.96 23.79
C VAL A 28 -32.60 -20.28 23.60
N THR A 29 -31.78 -20.83 22.71
CA THR A 29 -30.43 -20.33 22.48
C THR A 29 -30.28 -20.00 21.00
N PRO A 30 -30.10 -18.71 20.64
CA PRO A 30 -29.79 -18.33 19.27
C PRO A 30 -28.40 -18.85 18.84
N THR A 31 -28.18 -18.95 17.54
CA THR A 31 -26.90 -19.35 16.92
C THR A 31 -26.42 -18.25 15.99
N ALA A 32 -25.12 -18.27 15.69
CA ALA A 32 -24.52 -17.32 14.76
C ALA A 32 -23.41 -18.00 13.95
N GLU A 33 -23.15 -17.42 12.76
CA GLU A 33 -22.07 -17.85 11.86
C GLU A 33 -21.14 -16.67 11.60
N ASP A 34 -19.83 -16.96 11.69
CA ASP A 34 -18.77 -16.02 11.38
C ASP A 34 -18.77 -15.64 9.89
N THR A 35 -18.21 -14.49 9.57
CA THR A 35 -18.07 -14.04 8.19
C THR A 35 -16.69 -13.46 7.93
N THR A 36 -16.27 -13.52 6.68
CA THR A 36 -15.00 -12.97 6.20
C THR A 36 -15.23 -12.10 4.96
N SER A 37 -14.28 -11.25 4.66
CA SER A 37 -14.20 -10.54 3.39
C SER A 37 -12.75 -10.49 2.89
N THR A 38 -12.58 -10.25 1.59
CA THR A 38 -11.25 -10.08 0.99
C THR A 38 -11.33 -8.98 -0.06
N ASP A 39 -10.43 -8.00 0.04
CA ASP A 39 -10.31 -6.94 -0.96
C ASP A 39 -8.85 -6.44 -1.02
N LYS A 40 -8.57 -5.52 -1.95
CA LYS A 40 -7.26 -4.93 -2.19
C LYS A 40 -6.88 -3.91 -1.12
N GLN A 41 -5.60 -3.71 -0.96
CA GLN A 41 -5.02 -2.70 -0.07
C GLN A 41 -5.66 -1.32 -0.26
N GLY A 42 -6.05 -0.68 0.85
CA GLY A 42 -6.70 0.62 0.88
C GLY A 42 -8.21 0.60 0.60
N GLN A 43 -8.81 -0.55 0.25
CA GLN A 43 -10.25 -0.65 -0.03
C GLN A 43 -11.05 -0.95 1.23
N THR A 44 -12.18 -0.24 1.39
CA THR A 44 -13.13 -0.48 2.47
C THR A 44 -13.87 -1.79 2.22
N GLN A 45 -14.00 -2.61 3.26
CA GLN A 45 -14.66 -3.91 3.20
C GLN A 45 -15.87 -3.95 4.12
N THR A 46 -16.83 -4.83 3.81
CA THR A 46 -17.98 -5.09 4.67
C THR A 46 -18.17 -6.59 4.85
N GLY A 47 -18.71 -6.96 6.01
CA GLY A 47 -19.13 -8.33 6.29
C GLY A 47 -20.31 -8.35 7.24
N THR A 48 -21.27 -9.21 6.96
CA THR A 48 -22.49 -9.35 7.77
C THR A 48 -22.54 -10.76 8.35
N PRO A 49 -22.15 -10.96 9.64
CA PRO A 49 -22.35 -12.21 10.32
C PRO A 49 -23.84 -12.59 10.36
N THR A 50 -24.13 -13.87 10.27
CA THR A 50 -25.51 -14.36 10.29
C THR A 50 -25.91 -14.70 11.73
N PHE A 51 -27.11 -14.23 12.16
CA PHE A 51 -27.69 -14.52 13.46
C PHE A 51 -29.03 -15.20 13.27
N THR A 52 -29.18 -16.40 13.88
CA THR A 52 -30.37 -17.23 13.72
C THR A 52 -31.05 -17.45 15.08
N PRO A 53 -32.36 -17.15 15.22
CA PRO A 53 -33.08 -17.40 16.46
C PRO A 53 -33.11 -18.89 16.81
N GLY A 54 -32.99 -19.19 18.09
CA GLY A 54 -33.04 -20.56 18.57
C GLY A 54 -34.45 -21.20 18.49
N ASN A 55 -35.46 -20.36 18.39
CA ASN A 55 -36.87 -20.76 18.19
C ASN A 55 -37.63 -19.65 17.45
N PRO A 56 -38.50 -19.97 16.49
CA PRO A 56 -39.26 -18.96 15.74
C PRO A 56 -40.14 -18.04 16.61
N ASN A 57 -40.58 -18.52 17.77
CA ASN A 57 -41.37 -17.72 18.72
C ASN A 57 -40.53 -16.72 19.54
N VAL A 58 -39.20 -16.81 19.44
CA VAL A 58 -38.25 -15.89 20.09
C VAL A 58 -37.27 -15.40 19.02
N PRO A 59 -37.70 -14.46 18.18
CA PRO A 59 -36.86 -13.92 17.09
C PRO A 59 -35.68 -13.12 17.66
N MET A 60 -34.72 -12.80 16.80
CA MET A 60 -33.67 -11.82 17.14
C MET A 60 -34.33 -10.48 17.44
N ASP A 61 -33.75 -9.75 18.39
CA ASP A 61 -34.26 -8.44 18.82
C ASP A 61 -33.68 -7.33 17.92
N ASP A 62 -34.48 -6.85 16.95
CA ASP A 62 -34.10 -5.77 16.04
C ASP A 62 -34.22 -4.37 16.69
N ASP A 63 -34.90 -4.26 17.85
CA ASP A 63 -34.98 -3.01 18.61
C ASP A 63 -33.71 -2.77 19.47
N THR A 64 -32.96 -3.83 19.74
CA THR A 64 -31.63 -3.75 20.42
C THR A 64 -30.53 -3.77 19.37
N PRO A 65 -29.84 -2.64 19.10
CA PRO A 65 -28.78 -2.55 18.11
C PRO A 65 -27.62 -3.52 18.42
N ALA A 66 -27.01 -4.06 17.35
CA ALA A 66 -25.79 -4.81 17.45
C ALA A 66 -24.64 -3.95 17.99
N THR A 67 -23.76 -4.57 18.76
CA THR A 67 -22.54 -3.95 19.29
C THR A 67 -21.37 -4.89 19.15
N PHE A 68 -20.16 -4.40 19.33
CA PHE A 68 -19.03 -5.28 19.62
C PHE A 68 -19.16 -5.87 21.02
N GLU A 69 -18.32 -6.85 21.33
CA GLU A 69 -18.40 -7.60 22.59
C GLU A 69 -18.23 -6.71 23.83
N ASP A 70 -17.44 -5.62 23.71
CA ASP A 70 -17.21 -4.60 24.74
C ASP A 70 -18.34 -3.55 24.86
N GLY A 71 -19.38 -3.66 24.03
CA GLY A 71 -20.51 -2.74 23.98
C GLY A 71 -20.31 -1.51 23.09
N SER A 72 -19.13 -1.34 22.49
CA SER A 72 -18.86 -0.26 21.54
C SER A 72 -19.45 -0.56 20.14
N THR A 73 -19.56 0.47 19.30
CA THR A 73 -19.96 0.35 17.89
C THR A 73 -18.82 0.73 16.95
N THR A 74 -17.68 1.16 17.48
CA THR A 74 -16.48 1.50 16.71
C THR A 74 -15.24 1.01 17.44
N LYS A 75 -14.32 0.40 16.71
CA LYS A 75 -13.05 -0.09 17.23
C LYS A 75 -11.92 0.21 16.26
N THR A 76 -10.92 0.96 16.71
CA THR A 76 -9.70 1.23 15.94
C THR A 76 -8.55 0.37 16.44
N ILE A 77 -7.88 -0.32 15.54
CA ILE A 77 -6.69 -1.13 15.83
C ILE A 77 -5.52 -0.44 15.10
N PRO A 78 -4.56 0.15 15.84
CA PRO A 78 -3.42 0.85 15.25
C PRO A 78 -2.60 -0.07 14.33
N GLY A 79 -2.24 0.42 13.15
CA GLY A 79 -1.53 -0.33 12.12
C GLY A 79 -2.39 -1.30 11.31
N GLU A 80 -3.70 -1.40 11.61
CA GLU A 80 -4.65 -2.26 10.89
C GLU A 80 -5.77 -1.45 10.25
N GLY A 81 -6.57 -0.71 11.06
CA GLY A 81 -7.69 0.07 10.56
C GLY A 81 -8.79 0.28 11.59
N THR A 82 -9.96 0.70 11.11
CA THR A 82 -11.14 0.99 11.94
C THR A 82 -12.32 0.14 11.51
N TYR A 83 -12.94 -0.51 12.50
CA TYR A 83 -14.16 -1.29 12.39
C TYR A 83 -15.34 -0.49 12.94
N THR A 84 -16.48 -0.53 12.26
CA THR A 84 -17.76 -0.01 12.73
C THR A 84 -18.85 -1.05 12.54
N VAL A 85 -19.76 -1.20 13.49
CA VAL A 85 -20.90 -2.11 13.38
C VAL A 85 -22.19 -1.31 13.28
N ALA A 86 -23.00 -1.65 12.28
CA ALA A 86 -24.35 -1.12 12.10
C ALA A 86 -25.35 -1.84 13.02
N PRO A 87 -26.56 -1.25 13.28
CA PRO A 87 -27.58 -1.86 14.14
C PRO A 87 -28.00 -3.27 13.76
N ASP A 88 -27.93 -3.62 12.48
CA ASP A 88 -28.27 -4.96 11.94
C ASP A 88 -27.16 -6.01 12.14
N GLY A 89 -25.95 -5.58 12.56
CA GLY A 89 -24.79 -6.44 12.73
C GLY A 89 -23.81 -6.41 11.57
N THR A 90 -24.08 -5.64 10.51
CA THR A 90 -23.15 -5.43 9.42
C THR A 90 -21.92 -4.66 9.90
N VAL A 91 -20.74 -5.21 9.68
CA VAL A 91 -19.46 -4.57 10.01
C VAL A 91 -18.86 -3.94 8.78
N THR A 92 -18.43 -2.70 8.89
CA THR A 92 -17.58 -2.01 7.90
C THR A 92 -16.17 -1.92 8.45
N PHE A 93 -15.20 -2.32 7.65
CA PHE A 93 -13.77 -2.20 7.94
C PHE A 93 -13.11 -1.22 6.97
N VAL A 94 -12.48 -0.18 7.51
CA VAL A 94 -11.66 0.78 6.76
C VAL A 94 -10.20 0.52 7.13
N PRO A 95 -9.41 -0.14 6.26
CA PRO A 95 -8.00 -0.43 6.57
C PRO A 95 -7.15 0.85 6.57
N GLU A 96 -6.06 0.86 7.36
CA GLU A 96 -4.98 1.80 7.12
C GLU A 96 -4.35 1.50 5.75
N LYS A 97 -3.92 2.55 5.04
CA LYS A 97 -3.42 2.44 3.66
C LYS A 97 -2.23 1.47 3.50
N SER A 98 -1.42 1.35 4.54
CA SER A 98 -0.25 0.44 4.56
C SER A 98 -0.58 -0.98 5.01
N PHE A 99 -1.79 -1.24 5.54
CA PHE A 99 -2.15 -2.54 6.05
C PHE A 99 -2.37 -3.57 4.94
N THR A 100 -1.80 -4.76 5.12
CA THR A 100 -1.99 -5.94 4.26
C THR A 100 -2.02 -7.20 5.12
N GLY A 101 -2.68 -8.23 4.62
CA GLY A 101 -2.83 -9.51 5.33
C GLY A 101 -4.18 -9.67 6.00
N GLU A 102 -4.28 -10.67 6.87
CA GLU A 102 -5.50 -10.96 7.63
C GLU A 102 -5.60 -10.00 8.82
N GLY A 103 -6.77 -9.35 8.96
CA GLY A 103 -7.08 -8.49 10.10
C GLY A 103 -7.34 -9.29 11.37
N THR A 104 -7.15 -8.64 12.52
CA THR A 104 -7.49 -9.21 13.84
C THR A 104 -8.96 -9.60 13.91
N GLY A 105 -9.80 -8.82 13.21
CA GLY A 105 -11.25 -8.97 13.20
C GLY A 105 -11.91 -8.47 14.49
N VAL A 106 -13.23 -8.51 14.48
CA VAL A 106 -14.09 -8.06 15.60
C VAL A 106 -15.22 -9.05 15.85
N THR A 107 -15.64 -9.17 17.11
CA THR A 107 -16.78 -9.99 17.51
C THR A 107 -18.01 -9.10 17.66
N VAL A 108 -19.03 -9.43 16.89
CA VAL A 108 -20.35 -8.76 16.93
C VAL A 108 -21.27 -9.52 17.87
N LYS A 109 -21.97 -8.79 18.72
CA LYS A 109 -22.94 -9.33 19.68
C LYS A 109 -24.35 -8.83 19.33
N ARG A 110 -25.30 -9.76 19.29
CA ARG A 110 -26.75 -9.51 19.25
C ARG A 110 -27.48 -10.26 20.34
N VAL A 111 -28.73 -9.94 20.58
CA VAL A 111 -29.60 -10.64 21.53
C VAL A 111 -30.88 -11.06 20.85
N ASP A 112 -31.54 -12.11 21.37
CA ASP A 112 -32.90 -12.45 21.02
C ASP A 112 -33.93 -11.65 21.84
N LYS A 113 -35.23 -11.79 21.56
CA LYS A 113 -36.31 -11.12 22.31
C LYS A 113 -36.41 -11.53 23.80
N ASN A 114 -35.73 -12.59 24.22
CA ASN A 114 -35.59 -12.96 25.65
C ASN A 114 -34.34 -12.32 26.28
N GLY A 115 -33.53 -11.57 25.51
CA GLY A 115 -32.26 -10.98 25.96
C GLY A 115 -31.12 -11.99 26.01
N THR A 116 -31.23 -13.17 25.36
CA THR A 116 -30.15 -14.16 25.27
C THR A 116 -29.11 -13.69 24.27
N PRO A 117 -27.84 -13.47 24.68
CA PRO A 117 -26.82 -13.01 23.79
C PRO A 117 -26.29 -14.12 22.88
N VAL A 118 -25.84 -13.72 21.69
CA VAL A 118 -25.11 -14.56 20.73
C VAL A 118 -24.06 -13.69 20.03
N THR A 119 -22.91 -14.27 19.72
CA THR A 119 -21.78 -13.57 19.09
C THR A 119 -21.30 -14.30 17.84
N ALA A 120 -20.79 -13.52 16.89
CA ALA A 120 -20.11 -14.01 15.71
C ALA A 120 -18.94 -13.10 15.34
N LYS A 121 -17.90 -13.65 14.75
CA LYS A 121 -16.70 -12.93 14.35
C LYS A 121 -16.78 -12.47 12.88
N TYR A 122 -16.30 -11.27 12.61
CA TYR A 122 -15.96 -10.81 11.27
C TYR A 122 -14.45 -10.65 11.15
N THR A 123 -13.86 -11.24 10.09
CA THR A 123 -12.41 -11.16 9.82
C THR A 123 -12.17 -10.74 8.37
N PRO A 124 -11.62 -9.54 8.12
CA PRO A 124 -11.24 -9.10 6.78
C PRO A 124 -9.85 -9.63 6.40
N THR A 125 -9.59 -9.77 5.09
CA THR A 125 -8.27 -9.99 4.53
C THR A 125 -7.97 -8.91 3.50
N VAL A 126 -6.80 -8.29 3.59
CA VAL A 126 -6.35 -7.25 2.66
C VAL A 126 -5.22 -7.78 1.79
N THR A 127 -5.44 -7.85 0.48
CA THR A 127 -4.43 -8.28 -0.49
C THR A 127 -3.52 -7.11 -0.87
N PRO A 128 -2.18 -7.29 -0.89
CA PRO A 128 -1.27 -6.20 -1.21
C PRO A 128 -1.41 -5.73 -2.66
N VAL A 129 -1.19 -4.42 -2.87
CA VAL A 129 -1.01 -3.81 -4.19
C VAL A 129 0.44 -3.34 -4.29
N THR A 130 1.16 -3.81 -5.31
CA THR A 130 2.59 -3.53 -5.46
C THR A 130 2.87 -2.89 -6.82
N PRO A 131 3.26 -1.60 -6.85
CA PRO A 131 3.69 -0.94 -8.08
C PRO A 131 5.02 -1.49 -8.56
N THR A 132 5.31 -1.33 -9.85
CA THR A 132 6.57 -1.72 -10.48
C THR A 132 7.25 -0.53 -11.15
N ALA A 133 8.56 -0.66 -11.44
CA ALA A 133 9.32 0.38 -12.12
C ALA A 133 10.28 -0.20 -13.15
N THR A 134 10.49 0.55 -14.24
CA THR A 134 11.39 0.18 -15.35
C THR A 134 12.56 1.17 -15.40
N PRO A 135 13.82 0.68 -15.46
CA PRO A 135 14.99 1.51 -15.57
C PRO A 135 15.11 2.21 -16.94
N ALA A 136 15.95 3.24 -16.98
CA ALA A 136 16.31 3.93 -18.20
C ALA A 136 17.84 4.01 -18.34
N GLU A 137 18.29 4.03 -19.58
CA GLU A 137 19.69 4.18 -19.96
C GLU A 137 19.83 5.23 -21.06
N SER A 138 21.01 5.81 -21.19
CA SER A 138 21.36 6.69 -22.32
C SER A 138 22.85 6.61 -22.60
N GLU A 139 23.24 6.99 -23.81
CA GLU A 139 24.64 7.10 -24.23
C GLU A 139 24.81 8.34 -25.12
N ALA A 140 25.81 9.17 -24.80
CA ALA A 140 26.15 10.35 -25.61
C ALA A 140 27.63 10.73 -25.45
N PRO A 141 28.16 11.55 -26.37
CA PRO A 141 29.52 12.06 -26.27
C PRO A 141 29.79 12.94 -25.04
N GLN A 142 31.04 13.11 -24.69
CA GLN A 142 31.51 14.01 -23.64
C GLN A 142 30.87 15.40 -23.71
N GLY A 143 30.47 15.91 -22.56
CA GLY A 143 29.93 17.27 -22.41
C GLY A 143 28.48 17.44 -22.89
N VAL A 144 27.83 16.39 -23.40
CA VAL A 144 26.44 16.41 -23.87
C VAL A 144 25.49 16.08 -22.71
N VAL A 145 24.41 16.88 -22.56
CA VAL A 145 23.31 16.60 -21.61
C VAL A 145 22.57 15.36 -22.12
N GLN A 146 22.26 14.44 -21.19
CA GLN A 146 21.55 13.19 -21.50
C GLN A 146 20.25 13.11 -20.72
N THR A 147 19.27 12.45 -21.29
CA THR A 147 18.00 12.19 -20.63
C THR A 147 17.60 10.72 -20.78
N GLY A 148 16.89 10.20 -19.78
CA GLY A 148 16.25 8.90 -19.83
C GLY A 148 14.93 8.95 -19.08
N THR A 149 13.90 8.28 -19.62
CA THR A 149 12.57 8.24 -19.00
C THR A 149 12.41 6.96 -18.21
N VAL A 150 12.42 7.06 -16.88
CA VAL A 150 12.01 5.93 -16.04
C VAL A 150 10.48 5.84 -16.01
N THR A 151 9.97 4.61 -15.96
CA THR A 151 8.52 4.38 -15.96
C THR A 151 8.09 3.69 -14.68
N PHE A 152 7.06 4.23 -14.04
CA PHE A 152 6.40 3.61 -12.90
C PHE A 152 5.03 3.12 -13.34
N THR A 153 4.71 1.87 -12.99
CA THR A 153 3.44 1.23 -13.34
C THR A 153 2.72 0.85 -12.06
N GLU A 154 1.48 1.28 -11.92
CA GLU A 154 0.62 0.91 -10.80
C GLU A 154 0.44 -0.61 -10.73
N GLY A 155 0.39 -1.15 -9.52
CA GLY A 155 0.11 -2.57 -9.29
C GLY A 155 -1.36 -2.91 -9.48
N ASP A 156 -2.23 -1.91 -9.30
CA ASP A 156 -3.66 -1.99 -9.53
C ASP A 156 -4.25 -0.57 -9.69
N PRO A 157 -5.28 -0.37 -10.55
CA PRO A 157 -5.93 0.94 -10.72
C PRO A 157 -6.55 1.56 -9.47
N VAL A 158 -6.82 0.78 -8.41
CA VAL A 158 -7.31 1.30 -7.12
C VAL A 158 -6.22 2.05 -6.34
N ALA A 159 -4.96 1.85 -6.68
CA ALA A 159 -3.80 2.50 -6.07
C ALA A 159 -2.85 3.04 -7.16
N PRO A 160 -3.24 4.11 -7.88
CA PRO A 160 -2.41 4.71 -8.92
C PRO A 160 -1.10 5.28 -8.34
N ILE A 161 -0.11 5.46 -9.22
CA ILE A 161 1.15 6.13 -8.86
C ILE A 161 0.86 7.59 -8.48
N ASP A 162 1.34 7.99 -7.31
CA ASP A 162 1.34 9.38 -6.87
C ASP A 162 2.57 10.09 -7.46
N LYS A 163 2.37 10.85 -8.53
CA LYS A 163 3.44 11.54 -9.25
C LYS A 163 4.20 12.56 -8.40
N ASP A 164 3.54 13.16 -7.41
CA ASP A 164 4.19 14.12 -6.51
C ASP A 164 5.31 13.46 -5.68
N THR A 165 5.27 12.13 -5.55
CA THR A 165 6.27 11.34 -4.83
C THR A 165 7.47 10.93 -5.68
N ILE A 166 7.45 11.15 -7.01
CA ILE A 166 8.59 10.85 -7.90
C ILE A 166 9.78 11.74 -7.49
N THR A 167 10.89 11.09 -7.13
CA THR A 167 12.08 11.78 -6.63
C THR A 167 13.34 10.97 -6.88
N LEU A 168 14.48 11.66 -6.93
CA LEU A 168 15.79 11.00 -6.85
C LEU A 168 16.07 10.61 -5.40
N LEU A 169 16.92 9.60 -5.22
CA LEU A 169 17.47 9.26 -3.93
C LEU A 169 18.97 9.59 -3.89
N ASP A 170 19.40 10.26 -2.81
CA ASP A 170 20.81 10.52 -2.55
C ASP A 170 21.55 9.24 -2.11
N GLU A 171 22.84 9.35 -1.79
CA GLU A 171 23.69 8.25 -1.34
C GLU A 171 23.21 7.60 -0.04
N ASN A 172 22.44 8.32 0.78
CA ASN A 172 21.87 7.85 2.03
C ASN A 172 20.46 7.25 1.83
N GLY A 173 19.97 7.20 0.57
CA GLY A 173 18.63 6.77 0.24
C GLY A 173 17.55 7.79 0.60
N GLN A 174 17.90 9.07 0.77
CA GLN A 174 16.96 10.12 1.10
C GLN A 174 16.48 10.84 -0.17
N PRO A 175 15.19 11.25 -0.23
CA PRO A 175 14.65 12.03 -1.32
C PRO A 175 15.42 13.33 -1.55
N ALA A 176 15.81 13.59 -2.80
CA ALA A 176 16.55 14.79 -3.21
C ALA A 176 16.04 15.35 -4.54
N ALA A 177 16.00 16.67 -4.66
CA ALA A 177 15.61 17.34 -5.91
C ALA A 177 16.72 17.27 -6.97
N SER A 178 17.97 17.15 -6.54
CA SER A 178 19.15 16.98 -7.36
C SER A 178 20.16 16.11 -6.65
N VAL A 179 20.88 15.28 -7.40
CA VAL A 179 21.90 14.36 -6.91
C VAL A 179 23.18 14.54 -7.72
N ASP A 180 24.35 14.56 -7.07
CA ASP A 180 25.63 14.58 -7.76
C ASP A 180 25.82 13.29 -8.58
N ALA A 181 26.16 13.46 -9.86
CA ALA A 181 26.55 12.35 -10.71
C ALA A 181 28.04 12.06 -10.51
N LYS A 182 28.37 10.81 -10.18
CA LYS A 182 29.74 10.40 -9.87
C LYS A 182 30.27 9.38 -10.87
N SER A 183 31.60 9.45 -11.08
CA SER A 183 32.36 8.37 -11.72
C SER A 183 32.43 7.15 -10.78
N PRO A 184 32.76 5.94 -11.29
CA PRO A 184 33.07 4.78 -10.44
C PRO A 184 34.22 5.01 -9.43
N ALA A 185 35.08 6.00 -9.68
CA ALA A 185 36.15 6.41 -8.76
C ALA A 185 35.67 7.33 -7.64
N GLY A 186 34.42 7.84 -7.70
CA GLY A 186 33.81 8.73 -6.73
C GLY A 186 33.91 10.23 -7.06
N ASP A 187 34.51 10.59 -8.19
CA ASP A 187 34.62 12.01 -8.61
C ASP A 187 33.28 12.54 -9.08
N VAL A 188 32.92 13.75 -8.68
CA VAL A 188 31.71 14.42 -9.16
C VAL A 188 31.94 14.89 -10.59
N ILE A 189 31.13 14.40 -11.53
CA ILE A 189 31.25 14.65 -12.97
C ILE A 189 30.05 15.37 -13.57
N GLY A 190 28.99 15.57 -12.77
CA GLY A 190 27.76 16.22 -13.21
C GLY A 190 26.69 16.20 -12.14
N THR A 191 25.43 16.44 -12.54
CA THR A 191 24.27 16.41 -11.66
C THR A 191 23.09 15.70 -12.32
N PHE A 192 22.25 15.06 -11.51
CA PHE A 192 20.97 14.49 -11.91
C PHE A 192 19.81 15.35 -11.40
N THR A 193 18.77 15.49 -12.22
CA THR A 193 17.45 16.02 -11.83
C THR A 193 16.35 15.14 -12.41
N VAL A 194 15.14 15.13 -11.83
CA VAL A 194 13.99 14.40 -12.35
C VAL A 194 12.78 15.31 -12.51
N ASP A 195 12.08 15.15 -13.63
CA ASP A 195 10.76 15.75 -13.87
C ASP A 195 9.69 14.80 -13.33
N LYS A 196 8.96 15.22 -12.31
CA LYS A 196 7.94 14.43 -11.61
C LYS A 196 6.74 14.07 -12.50
N GLU A 197 6.39 14.95 -13.45
CA GLU A 197 5.22 14.72 -14.31
C GLU A 197 5.48 13.65 -15.36
N THR A 198 6.72 13.60 -15.87
CA THR A 198 7.08 12.78 -17.01
C THR A 198 7.96 11.57 -16.65
N GLY A 199 8.61 11.57 -15.48
CA GLY A 199 9.62 10.58 -15.10
C GLY A 199 10.95 10.74 -15.87
N VAL A 200 11.14 11.86 -16.57
CA VAL A 200 12.39 12.14 -17.31
C VAL A 200 13.48 12.51 -16.31
N VAL A 201 14.53 11.71 -16.27
CA VAL A 201 15.76 12.03 -15.53
C VAL A 201 16.73 12.69 -16.49
N THR A 202 17.29 13.83 -16.08
CA THR A 202 18.30 14.59 -16.82
C THR A 202 19.65 14.47 -16.14
N PHE A 203 20.66 14.05 -16.87
CA PHE A 203 22.07 14.13 -16.48
C PHE A 203 22.67 15.36 -17.15
N THR A 204 23.24 16.28 -16.36
CA THR A 204 23.95 17.48 -16.84
C THR A 204 25.43 17.36 -16.45
N PRO A 205 26.34 17.15 -17.43
CA PRO A 205 27.76 17.03 -17.12
C PRO A 205 28.33 18.40 -16.71
N THR A 206 29.10 18.43 -15.62
CA THR A 206 29.92 19.57 -15.16
C THR A 206 31.38 19.39 -15.56
N ASP A 207 31.89 18.16 -15.53
CA ASP A 207 33.19 17.82 -16.12
C ASP A 207 33.00 17.37 -17.58
N LYS A 208 33.26 18.29 -18.51
CA LYS A 208 33.12 18.04 -19.95
C LYS A 208 34.26 17.21 -20.53
N SER A 209 35.30 16.94 -19.78
CA SER A 209 36.46 16.12 -20.20
C SER A 209 36.30 14.65 -19.83
N TYR A 210 35.37 14.33 -18.92
CA TYR A 210 35.13 12.97 -18.47
C TYR A 210 34.47 12.12 -19.57
N SER A 211 34.95 10.89 -19.72
CA SER A 211 34.30 9.84 -20.50
C SER A 211 34.38 8.52 -19.77
N GLY A 212 33.36 7.68 -19.92
CA GLY A 212 33.25 6.39 -19.24
C GLY A 212 31.88 6.17 -18.59
N ASP A 213 31.85 5.23 -17.66
CA ASP A 213 30.64 4.84 -16.95
C ASP A 213 30.30 5.87 -15.86
N VAL A 214 29.02 6.07 -15.62
CA VAL A 214 28.47 6.92 -14.56
C VAL A 214 27.77 6.04 -13.55
N VAL A 215 27.95 6.31 -12.25
CA VAL A 215 27.20 5.60 -11.20
C VAL A 215 25.70 5.85 -11.39
N PRO A 216 24.87 4.79 -11.46
CA PRO A 216 23.44 4.93 -11.64
C PRO A 216 22.79 5.73 -10.52
N VAL A 217 21.88 6.66 -10.86
CA VAL A 217 21.05 7.32 -9.87
C VAL A 217 19.78 6.52 -9.62
N LYS A 218 19.37 6.41 -8.35
CA LYS A 218 18.10 5.80 -7.98
C LYS A 218 16.96 6.79 -8.09
N VAL A 219 15.82 6.31 -8.58
CA VAL A 219 14.56 7.05 -8.69
C VAL A 219 13.47 6.26 -8.01
N GLN A 220 12.68 6.92 -7.17
CA GLN A 220 11.60 6.32 -6.40
C GLN A 220 10.28 7.00 -6.73
N ALA A 221 9.20 6.22 -6.69
CA ALA A 221 7.83 6.72 -6.60
C ALA A 221 7.03 5.88 -5.60
N LYS A 222 5.88 6.40 -5.15
CA LYS A 222 4.92 5.69 -4.31
C LYS A 222 3.58 5.65 -5.01
N ASP A 223 2.81 4.60 -4.74
CA ASP A 223 1.39 4.60 -5.05
C ASP A 223 0.58 5.38 -3.99
N THR A 224 -0.72 5.55 -4.20
CA THR A 224 -1.61 6.26 -3.26
C THR A 224 -1.80 5.56 -1.92
N ASN A 225 -1.37 4.31 -1.78
CA ASN A 225 -1.29 3.57 -0.52
C ASN A 225 0.04 3.81 0.21
N GLY A 226 1.02 4.44 -0.47
CA GLY A 226 2.37 4.67 0.06
C GLY A 226 3.34 3.54 -0.20
N THR A 227 2.96 2.52 -1.02
CA THR A 227 3.85 1.43 -1.42
C THR A 227 4.88 1.94 -2.41
N VAL A 228 6.15 1.62 -2.16
CA VAL A 228 7.30 2.14 -2.90
C VAL A 228 7.62 1.28 -4.11
N ALA A 229 7.92 1.94 -5.24
CA ALA A 229 8.65 1.35 -6.38
C ALA A 229 9.95 2.12 -6.61
N GLU A 230 11.04 1.41 -6.85
CA GLU A 230 12.37 1.99 -7.13
C GLU A 230 12.92 1.47 -8.45
N THR A 231 13.68 2.33 -9.13
CA THR A 231 14.40 2.00 -10.36
C THR A 231 15.68 2.85 -10.48
N THR A 232 16.39 2.74 -11.59
CA THR A 232 17.63 3.48 -11.83
C THR A 232 17.63 4.12 -13.21
N TYR A 233 18.38 5.22 -13.32
CA TYR A 233 18.81 5.78 -14.60
C TYR A 233 20.33 5.73 -14.67
N THR A 234 20.85 5.23 -15.82
CA THR A 234 22.27 5.01 -16.05
C THR A 234 22.70 5.66 -17.36
N PRO A 235 23.31 6.85 -17.34
CA PRO A 235 23.95 7.43 -18.52
C PRO A 235 25.34 6.82 -18.74
N LYS A 236 25.79 6.77 -19.99
CA LYS A 236 27.14 6.42 -20.41
C LYS A 236 27.73 7.53 -21.28
N ILE A 237 28.99 7.86 -21.06
CA ILE A 237 29.66 8.97 -21.73
C ILE A 237 30.75 8.41 -22.66
N THR A 238 30.59 8.63 -23.97
CA THR A 238 31.58 8.20 -24.96
C THR A 238 32.65 9.27 -25.17
N PRO A 239 33.94 8.86 -25.37
CA PRO A 239 35.01 9.81 -25.61
C PRO A 239 34.87 10.54 -26.96
N VAL A 240 35.32 11.78 -26.99
CA VAL A 240 35.49 12.59 -28.18
C VAL A 240 36.99 12.76 -28.39
N VAL A 241 37.49 12.28 -29.56
CA VAL A 241 38.92 12.31 -29.88
C VAL A 241 39.16 13.25 -31.08
N PRO A 242 39.73 14.43 -30.88
CA PRO A 242 40.15 15.28 -31.97
C PRO A 242 41.34 14.63 -32.73
N THR A 243 41.43 14.92 -33.99
CA THR A 243 42.57 14.47 -34.83
C THR A 243 43.42 15.64 -35.28
N ALA A 244 44.66 15.38 -35.58
CA ALA A 244 45.60 16.37 -36.09
C ALA A 244 46.41 15.81 -37.28
N GLU A 245 46.56 16.62 -38.32
CA GLU A 245 47.38 16.29 -39.47
C GLU A 245 48.67 17.15 -39.46
N PRO A 246 49.83 16.54 -39.60
CA PRO A 246 51.08 17.29 -39.66
C PRO A 246 51.20 18.12 -40.94
N ALA A 247 51.86 19.25 -40.84
CA ALA A 247 52.28 20.03 -42.03
C ALA A 247 53.77 19.81 -42.29
N THR A 248 54.12 19.71 -43.52
CA THR A 248 55.52 19.65 -44.00
C THR A 248 55.80 20.78 -44.99
N SER A 249 57.04 21.25 -44.97
CA SER A 249 57.51 22.21 -45.99
C SER A 249 58.94 21.84 -46.41
N THR A 250 59.28 22.18 -47.69
CA THR A 250 60.61 21.94 -48.23
C THR A 250 61.03 23.18 -48.98
N ASP A 251 62.22 23.73 -48.69
CA ASP A 251 62.81 24.86 -49.44
C ASP A 251 64.34 24.75 -49.42
N ILE A 252 65.02 25.60 -50.16
CA ILE A 252 66.46 25.64 -50.25
C ILE A 252 67.07 26.28 -48.97
N GLN A 253 68.37 26.03 -48.76
CA GLN A 253 69.08 26.58 -47.62
C GLN A 253 69.01 28.12 -47.52
N GLY A 254 68.72 28.67 -46.34
CA GLY A 254 68.61 30.12 -46.06
C GLY A 254 67.24 30.72 -46.32
N LYS A 255 66.23 29.94 -46.75
CA LYS A 255 64.82 30.40 -46.91
C LYS A 255 64.01 30.12 -45.65
N THR A 256 63.13 31.07 -45.31
CA THR A 256 62.12 30.93 -44.25
C THR A 256 61.02 29.98 -44.79
N GLN A 257 60.71 28.99 -44.00
CA GLN A 257 59.63 28.05 -44.26
C GLN A 257 58.47 28.23 -43.26
N THR A 258 57.26 28.00 -43.73
CA THR A 258 56.04 28.03 -42.90
C THR A 258 55.25 26.72 -43.10
N GLY A 259 54.63 26.27 -42.07
CA GLY A 259 53.73 25.12 -42.14
C GLY A 259 52.55 25.31 -41.18
N THR A 260 51.34 24.92 -41.56
CA THR A 260 50.16 25.02 -40.75
C THR A 260 49.54 23.65 -40.58
N PRO A 261 49.83 22.97 -39.44
CA PRO A 261 49.13 21.74 -39.11
C PRO A 261 47.60 21.97 -39.03
N SER A 262 46.81 21.01 -39.46
CA SER A 262 45.36 21.07 -39.36
C SER A 262 44.86 20.25 -38.16
N PHE A 263 43.83 20.75 -37.50
CA PHE A 263 43.18 20.10 -36.38
C PHE A 263 41.69 19.95 -36.69
N THR A 264 41.16 18.74 -36.50
CA THR A 264 39.75 18.45 -36.71
C THR A 264 39.12 18.08 -35.38
N PRO A 265 38.01 18.72 -34.94
CA PRO A 265 37.25 18.30 -33.79
C PRO A 265 36.83 16.82 -33.89
N GLY A 266 36.70 16.14 -32.76
CA GLY A 266 36.24 14.73 -32.72
C GLY A 266 34.74 14.55 -32.99
N ASN A 267 33.97 15.63 -32.94
CA ASN A 267 32.53 15.69 -33.27
C ASN A 267 32.13 17.14 -33.59
#